data_764a46114c605afe82df4aeb1365774e
#
_entry.id   764a46114c605afe82df4aeb1365774e
#
_cell.length_a   1.000
_cell.length_b   1.000
_cell.length_c   1.000
_cell.angle_alpha   90.00
_cell.angle_beta   90.00
_cell.angle_gamma   90.00
#
_symmetry.space_group_name_H-M   'P 1'
#
loop_
_entity.id
_entity.type
_entity.pdbx_description
1 polymer ?
#
loop_
_entity_poly.entity_id
_entity_poly.type
_entity_poly.pdbx_seq_one_letter_code
_entity_poly.pdbx_strand_id
1 'polypeptide(L)'
;VLDEPTAQLDPIAAADFLALLGKINRELGITVILTEHRLEEAFPFATRVIVMENGEIVCDDTPDKVGLHLRDKDSGMFLAMPTAMRVWAGVETDLPCPLTVRDGSDFLTARNKQKEILPLTAKQKHTYSDEITLQCDEIWFRYEKDLPDVVKGFSLSLHKGEFYAILG
;
A
#
# COMPACT_ATOMS: atom_id res chain seq x y z
N VAL A 1 5.11 -8.01 -21.12
CA VAL A 1 5.46 -8.57 -19.79
C VAL A 1 6.29 -7.55 -19.06
N LEU A 2 5.94 -7.28 -17.81
CA LEU A 2 6.59 -6.32 -16.94
C LEU A 2 6.90 -7.02 -15.60
N ASP A 3 8.16 -6.95 -15.18
CA ASP A 3 8.64 -7.56 -13.96
C ASP A 3 9.03 -6.45 -12.99
N GLU A 4 8.28 -6.31 -11.90
CA GLU A 4 8.41 -5.29 -10.86
C GLU A 4 8.69 -3.86 -11.39
N PRO A 5 7.91 -3.35 -12.37
CA PRO A 5 8.24 -2.10 -13.04
C PRO A 5 8.20 -0.87 -12.15
N THR A 6 7.56 -0.96 -10.97
CA THR A 6 7.45 0.15 -10.03
C THR A 6 8.51 0.13 -8.91
N ALA A 7 9.41 -0.86 -8.88
CA ALA A 7 10.37 -1.05 -7.80
C ALA A 7 11.30 0.16 -7.56
N GLN A 8 11.60 0.94 -8.61
CA GLN A 8 12.48 2.11 -8.56
C GLN A 8 11.72 3.45 -8.56
N LEU A 9 10.39 3.41 -8.54
CA LEU A 9 9.55 4.61 -8.58
C LEU A 9 9.14 5.03 -7.16
N ASP A 10 8.98 6.33 -6.97
CA ASP A 10 8.31 6.84 -5.78
C ASP A 10 6.82 6.43 -5.78
N PRO A 11 6.11 6.51 -4.63
CA PRO A 11 4.72 6.05 -4.55
C PRO A 11 3.77 6.71 -5.53
N ILE A 12 3.96 8.01 -5.84
CA ILE A 12 3.08 8.76 -6.74
C ILE A 12 3.31 8.31 -8.18
N ALA A 13 4.57 8.29 -8.61
CA ALA A 13 4.94 7.83 -9.96
C ALA A 13 4.55 6.37 -10.20
N ALA A 14 4.65 5.50 -9.18
CA ALA A 14 4.21 4.11 -9.27
C ALA A 14 2.70 3.99 -9.48
N ALA A 15 1.89 4.75 -8.72
CA ALA A 15 0.44 4.76 -8.88
C ALA A 15 0.01 5.28 -10.26
N ASP A 16 0.63 6.36 -10.73
CA ASP A 16 0.38 6.92 -12.06
C ASP A 16 0.75 5.95 -13.18
N PHE A 17 1.88 5.25 -13.04
CA PHE A 17 2.31 4.24 -13.99
C PHE A 17 1.31 3.08 -14.10
N LEU A 18 0.87 2.51 -12.97
CA LEU A 18 -0.10 1.42 -12.94
C LEU A 18 -1.47 1.87 -13.49
N ALA A 19 -1.91 3.08 -13.16
CA ALA A 19 -3.13 3.65 -13.72
C ALA A 19 -3.06 3.81 -15.25
N LEU A 20 -1.90 4.24 -15.77
CA LEU A 20 -1.64 4.34 -17.22
C LEU A 20 -1.68 2.96 -17.87
N LEU A 21 -1.06 1.93 -17.26
CA LEU A 21 -1.14 0.55 -17.78
C LEU A 21 -2.57 0.04 -17.84
N GLY A 22 -3.35 0.28 -16.78
CA GLY A 22 -4.77 -0.07 -16.75
C GLY A 22 -5.57 0.65 -17.85
N LYS A 23 -5.25 1.91 -18.15
CA LYS A 23 -5.84 2.67 -19.25
C LYS A 23 -5.47 2.08 -20.61
N ILE A 24 -4.19 1.81 -20.85
CA ILE A 24 -3.69 1.18 -22.08
C ILE A 24 -4.38 -0.17 -22.33
N ASN A 25 -4.48 -1.00 -21.29
CA ASN A 25 -5.18 -2.29 -21.40
C ASN A 25 -6.64 -2.12 -21.84
N ARG A 26 -7.40 -1.21 -21.19
CA ARG A 26 -8.82 -1.00 -21.49
C ARG A 26 -9.08 -0.34 -22.84
N GLU A 27 -8.28 0.67 -23.20
CA GLU A 27 -8.54 1.48 -24.41
C GLU A 27 -7.95 0.86 -25.68
N LEU A 28 -6.80 0.20 -25.56
CA LEU A 28 -6.09 -0.37 -26.71
C LEU A 28 -6.19 -1.90 -26.80
N GLY A 29 -6.79 -2.56 -25.80
CA GLY A 29 -6.92 -4.02 -25.76
C GLY A 29 -5.59 -4.76 -25.63
N ILE A 30 -4.53 -4.09 -25.16
CA ILE A 30 -3.20 -4.69 -25.01
C ILE A 30 -3.18 -5.63 -23.81
N THR A 31 -2.78 -6.88 -24.01
CA THR A 31 -2.59 -7.84 -22.93
C THR A 31 -1.36 -7.47 -22.10
N VAL A 32 -1.54 -7.32 -20.80
CA VAL A 32 -0.48 -7.01 -19.85
C VAL A 32 -0.29 -8.20 -18.90
N ILE A 33 0.96 -8.65 -18.74
CA ILE A 33 1.39 -9.56 -17.68
C ILE A 33 2.33 -8.77 -16.77
N LEU A 34 2.01 -8.72 -15.48
CA LEU A 34 2.68 -7.88 -14.51
C LEU A 34 3.01 -8.71 -13.27
N THR A 35 4.27 -8.66 -12.80
CA THR A 35 4.64 -9.03 -11.43
C THR A 35 4.77 -7.76 -10.61
N GLU A 36 4.18 -7.72 -9.43
CA GLU A 36 4.15 -6.53 -8.57
C GLU A 36 4.02 -6.87 -7.10
N HIS A 37 4.62 -6.02 -6.26
CA HIS A 37 4.44 -6.06 -4.81
C HIS A 37 3.47 -5.00 -4.28
N ARG A 38 3.14 -4.00 -5.11
CA ARG A 38 2.18 -2.93 -4.78
C ARG A 38 0.77 -3.36 -5.13
N LEU A 39 0.25 -4.30 -4.38
CA LEU A 39 -1.03 -4.94 -4.69
C LEU A 39 -2.23 -4.00 -4.50
N GLU A 40 -2.13 -2.99 -3.63
CA GLU A 40 -3.16 -1.96 -3.43
C GLU A 40 -3.52 -1.26 -4.74
N GLU A 41 -2.49 -0.94 -5.54
CA GLU A 41 -2.64 -0.23 -6.80
C GLU A 41 -2.89 -1.18 -7.99
N ALA A 42 -2.32 -2.39 -7.97
CA ALA A 42 -2.40 -3.33 -9.10
C ALA A 42 -3.72 -4.11 -9.16
N PHE A 43 -4.25 -4.56 -8.02
CA PHE A 43 -5.45 -5.40 -7.94
C PHE A 43 -6.70 -4.78 -8.60
N PRO A 44 -6.99 -3.48 -8.47
CA PRO A 44 -8.15 -2.86 -9.11
C PRO A 44 -8.15 -2.93 -10.65
N PHE A 45 -6.99 -3.12 -11.27
CA PHE A 45 -6.84 -3.22 -12.73
C PHE A 45 -6.74 -4.66 -13.22
N ALA A 46 -6.42 -5.61 -12.34
CA ALA A 46 -6.23 -7.01 -12.71
C ALA A 46 -7.56 -7.68 -13.03
N THR A 47 -7.61 -8.38 -14.15
CA THR A 47 -8.75 -9.23 -14.53
C THR A 47 -8.56 -10.67 -14.07
N ARG A 48 -7.30 -11.07 -13.83
CA ARG A 48 -6.88 -12.40 -13.39
C ARG A 48 -5.62 -12.25 -12.54
N VAL A 49 -5.55 -12.97 -11.44
CA VAL A 49 -4.41 -12.99 -10.54
C VAL A 49 -3.92 -14.42 -10.37
N ILE A 50 -2.62 -14.61 -10.53
CA ILE A 50 -1.94 -15.87 -10.31
C ILE A 50 -1.05 -15.71 -9.08
N VAL A 51 -1.25 -16.57 -8.09
CA VAL A 51 -0.41 -16.63 -6.89
C VAL A 51 0.52 -17.82 -7.00
N MET A 52 1.81 -17.60 -6.79
CA MET A 52 2.85 -18.62 -6.85
C MET A 52 3.56 -18.75 -5.50
N GLU A 53 3.75 -19.97 -5.04
CA GLU A 53 4.55 -20.30 -3.87
C GLU A 53 5.47 -21.46 -4.22
N ASN A 54 6.74 -21.35 -3.86
CA ASN A 54 7.76 -22.39 -4.10
C ASN A 54 7.87 -22.89 -5.56
N GLY A 55 7.56 -22.01 -6.53
CA GLY A 55 7.59 -22.33 -7.96
C GLY A 55 6.31 -23.01 -8.49
N GLU A 56 5.30 -23.19 -7.65
CA GLU A 56 4.01 -23.78 -8.02
C GLU A 56 2.89 -22.71 -7.99
N ILE A 57 1.89 -22.87 -8.88
CA ILE A 57 0.69 -22.05 -8.86
C ILE A 57 -0.24 -22.58 -7.77
N VAL A 58 -0.48 -21.75 -6.75
CA VAL A 58 -1.37 -22.11 -5.64
C VAL A 58 -2.79 -21.58 -5.81
N CYS A 59 -2.94 -20.51 -6.60
CA CYS A 59 -4.24 -19.93 -6.95
C CYS A 59 -4.17 -19.23 -8.31
N ASP A 60 -5.24 -19.32 -9.08
CA ASP A 60 -5.38 -18.67 -10.38
C ASP A 60 -6.87 -18.36 -10.61
N ASP A 61 -7.28 -17.14 -10.32
CA ASP A 61 -8.69 -16.71 -10.42
C ASP A 61 -8.80 -15.18 -10.51
N THR A 62 -10.02 -14.66 -10.43
CA THR A 62 -10.30 -13.22 -10.28
C THR A 62 -9.77 -12.68 -8.95
N PRO A 63 -9.43 -11.38 -8.86
CA PRO A 63 -8.82 -10.79 -7.65
C PRO A 63 -9.63 -11.03 -6.37
N ASP A 64 -10.96 -10.92 -6.42
CA ASP A 64 -11.86 -11.14 -5.29
C ASP A 64 -11.79 -12.59 -4.77
N LYS A 65 -11.78 -13.58 -5.67
CA LYS A 65 -11.68 -14.98 -5.33
C LYS A 65 -10.29 -15.38 -4.82
N VAL A 66 -9.24 -14.75 -5.35
CA VAL A 66 -7.90 -14.92 -4.82
C VAL A 66 -7.83 -14.45 -3.36
N GLY A 67 -8.44 -13.30 -3.05
CA GLY A 67 -8.55 -12.82 -1.68
C GLY A 67 -9.26 -13.81 -0.74
N LEU A 68 -10.36 -14.39 -1.19
CA LEU A 68 -11.09 -15.45 -0.46
C LEU A 68 -10.20 -16.67 -0.21
N HIS A 69 -9.55 -17.16 -1.27
CA HIS A 69 -8.71 -18.35 -1.21
C HIS A 69 -7.53 -18.19 -0.23
N LEU A 70 -6.85 -17.05 -0.27
CA LEU A 70 -5.70 -16.78 0.62
C LEU A 70 -6.14 -16.59 2.08
N ARG A 71 -7.31 -15.96 2.32
CA ARG A 71 -7.90 -15.87 3.65
C ARG A 71 -8.21 -17.25 4.23
N ASP A 72 -8.89 -18.08 3.47
CA ASP A 72 -9.39 -19.38 3.93
C ASP A 72 -8.25 -20.39 4.18
N LYS A 73 -7.10 -20.20 3.51
CA LYS A 73 -5.88 -20.99 3.75
C LYS A 73 -4.96 -20.43 4.84
N ASP A 74 -5.33 -19.32 5.48
CA ASP A 74 -4.47 -18.62 6.44
C ASP A 74 -3.04 -18.36 5.89
N SER A 75 -2.98 -18.04 4.60
CA SER A 75 -1.72 -17.79 3.90
C SER A 75 -1.08 -16.49 4.38
N GLY A 76 0.22 -16.53 4.71
CA GLY A 76 1.00 -15.33 5.02
C GLY A 76 0.96 -14.27 3.92
N MET A 77 0.75 -14.67 2.64
CA MET A 77 0.58 -13.76 1.52
C MET A 77 -0.70 -12.91 1.61
N PHE A 78 -1.70 -13.35 2.41
CA PHE A 78 -2.90 -12.54 2.63
C PHE A 78 -2.58 -11.17 3.27
N LEU A 79 -1.49 -11.06 4.04
CA LEU A 79 -1.07 -9.80 4.64
C LEU A 79 -0.60 -8.76 3.60
N ALA A 80 -0.23 -9.20 2.41
CA ALA A 80 0.13 -8.33 1.29
C ALA A 80 -1.08 -7.85 0.48
N MET A 81 -2.28 -8.42 0.71
CA MET A 81 -3.49 -8.04 -0.02
C MET A 81 -3.91 -6.60 0.27
N PRO A 82 -4.67 -5.97 -0.65
CA PRO A 82 -5.24 -4.64 -0.47
C PRO A 82 -5.93 -4.45 0.87
N THR A 83 -5.80 -3.26 1.43
CA THR A 83 -6.33 -2.92 2.77
C THR A 83 -7.82 -3.18 2.89
N ALA A 84 -8.61 -2.88 1.85
CA ALA A 84 -10.04 -3.15 1.82
C ALA A 84 -10.35 -4.64 2.00
N MET A 85 -9.61 -5.52 1.33
CA MET A 85 -9.75 -6.98 1.45
C MET A 85 -9.38 -7.46 2.86
N ARG A 86 -8.31 -6.93 3.44
CA ARG A 86 -7.86 -7.29 4.79
C ARG A 86 -8.86 -6.87 5.86
N VAL A 87 -9.47 -5.69 5.73
CA VAL A 87 -10.55 -5.23 6.63
C VAL A 87 -11.78 -6.13 6.51
N TRP A 88 -12.17 -6.46 5.28
CA TRP A 88 -13.30 -7.36 5.01
C TRP A 88 -13.08 -8.74 5.62
N ALA A 89 -11.89 -9.30 5.51
CA ALA A 89 -11.57 -10.62 6.05
C ALA A 89 -11.55 -10.67 7.59
N GLY A 90 -11.39 -9.53 8.26
CA GLY A 90 -11.44 -9.45 9.73
C GLY A 90 -12.86 -9.62 10.32
N VAL A 91 -13.89 -9.83 9.48
CA VAL A 91 -15.27 -9.96 9.92
C VAL A 91 -16.00 -11.07 9.16
N GLU A 92 -16.86 -11.81 9.84
CA GLU A 92 -17.76 -12.75 9.17
C GLU A 92 -18.84 -11.99 8.40
N THR A 93 -18.97 -12.27 7.11
CA THR A 93 -19.92 -11.59 6.22
C THR A 93 -20.12 -12.35 4.92
N ASP A 94 -21.33 -12.26 4.38
CA ASP A 94 -21.69 -12.75 3.04
C ASP A 94 -21.56 -11.66 1.96
N LEU A 95 -21.14 -10.44 2.35
CA LEU A 95 -20.93 -9.35 1.40
C LEU A 95 -19.70 -9.64 0.53
N PRO A 96 -19.70 -9.21 -0.75
CA PRO A 96 -18.59 -9.46 -1.66
C PRO A 96 -17.29 -8.84 -1.16
N CYS A 97 -16.16 -9.47 -1.53
CA CYS A 97 -14.83 -9.01 -1.20
C CYS A 97 -14.52 -7.68 -1.92
N PRO A 98 -14.24 -6.59 -1.21
CA PRO A 98 -13.92 -5.30 -1.81
C PRO A 98 -12.50 -5.29 -2.38
N LEU A 99 -12.31 -4.72 -3.56
CA LEU A 99 -11.00 -4.60 -4.22
C LEU A 99 -10.42 -3.18 -4.10
N THR A 100 -11.28 -2.18 -3.96
CA THR A 100 -10.89 -0.77 -3.90
C THR A 100 -11.23 -0.16 -2.54
N VAL A 101 -10.62 1.00 -2.25
CA VAL A 101 -10.97 1.81 -1.06
C VAL A 101 -12.46 2.19 -1.08
N ARG A 102 -13.03 2.48 -2.27
CA ARG A 102 -14.45 2.79 -2.42
C ARG A 102 -15.31 1.60 -2.03
N ASP A 103 -15.03 0.41 -2.59
CA ASP A 103 -15.77 -0.81 -2.27
C ASP A 103 -15.68 -1.11 -0.77
N GLY A 104 -14.50 -0.90 -0.16
CA GLY A 104 -14.27 -1.05 1.28
C GLY A 104 -15.10 -0.07 2.12
N SER A 105 -15.23 1.17 1.67
CA SER A 105 -16.10 2.18 2.31
C SER A 105 -17.58 1.79 2.22
N ASP A 106 -18.02 1.34 1.05
CA ASP A 106 -19.40 0.88 0.82
C ASP A 106 -19.70 -0.36 1.67
N PHE A 107 -18.74 -1.29 1.76
CA PHE A 107 -18.81 -2.46 2.64
C PHE A 107 -18.98 -2.08 4.11
N LEU A 108 -18.14 -1.18 4.62
CA LEU A 108 -18.21 -0.71 6.01
C LEU A 108 -19.54 0.00 6.30
N THR A 109 -20.01 0.81 5.35
CA THR A 109 -21.30 1.51 5.44
C THR A 109 -22.46 0.52 5.48
N ALA A 110 -22.46 -0.50 4.61
CA ALA A 110 -23.49 -1.51 4.58
C ALA A 110 -23.55 -2.32 5.89
N ARG A 111 -22.36 -2.67 6.44
CA ARG A 111 -22.22 -3.44 7.66
C ARG A 111 -22.59 -2.65 8.92
N ASN A 112 -22.26 -1.35 8.96
CA ASN A 112 -22.37 -0.53 10.17
C ASN A 112 -23.65 0.31 10.24
N LYS A 113 -24.62 0.09 9.37
CA LYS A 113 -25.88 0.85 9.31
C LYS A 113 -26.62 1.02 10.65
N GLN A 114 -26.28 0.26 11.66
CA GLN A 114 -26.95 0.26 12.97
C GLN A 114 -25.96 0.26 14.16
N LYS A 115 -24.67 0.44 13.94
CA LYS A 115 -23.66 0.41 15.02
C LYS A 115 -23.08 1.78 15.24
N GLU A 116 -23.08 2.20 16.50
CA GLU A 116 -22.33 3.38 16.94
C GLU A 116 -20.83 3.10 16.81
N ILE A 117 -20.11 3.97 16.10
CA ILE A 117 -18.65 3.89 15.99
C ILE A 117 -18.06 4.46 17.28
N LEU A 118 -17.49 3.61 18.11
CA LEU A 118 -16.77 4.05 19.30
C LEU A 118 -15.51 4.82 18.90
N PRO A 119 -15.23 5.96 19.53
CA PRO A 119 -14.01 6.70 19.27
C PRO A 119 -12.78 5.85 19.63
N LEU A 120 -11.76 5.91 18.77
CA LEU A 120 -10.48 5.25 19.05
C LEU A 120 -9.89 5.86 20.35
N THR A 121 -9.49 4.97 21.25
CA THR A 121 -8.74 5.39 22.45
C THR A 121 -7.47 6.12 22.00
N ALA A 122 -7.25 7.33 22.49
CA ALA A 122 -6.05 8.08 22.14
C ALA A 122 -4.81 7.24 22.46
N LYS A 123 -3.93 7.06 21.49
CA LYS A 123 -2.64 6.41 21.70
C LYS A 123 -1.88 7.20 22.76
N GLN A 124 -1.35 6.53 23.77
CA GLN A 124 -0.43 7.17 24.71
C GLN A 124 0.73 7.79 23.92
N LYS A 125 1.00 9.07 24.15
CA LYS A 125 2.20 9.71 23.59
C LYS A 125 3.41 8.99 24.17
N HIS A 126 4.22 8.42 23.29
CA HIS A 126 5.56 7.97 23.70
C HIS A 126 6.37 9.19 24.14
N THR A 127 6.87 9.16 25.36
CA THR A 127 7.86 10.11 25.84
C THR A 127 9.23 9.50 25.60
N TYR A 128 10.02 10.15 24.76
CA TYR A 128 11.41 9.79 24.52
C TYR A 128 12.31 10.44 25.57
N SER A 129 13.58 10.01 25.63
CA SER A 129 14.61 10.65 26.47
C SER A 129 14.83 12.10 26.02
N ASP A 130 15.16 12.99 26.97
CA ASP A 130 15.57 14.37 26.63
C ASP A 130 16.97 14.42 26.00
N GLU A 131 17.70 13.29 25.97
CA GLU A 131 19.01 13.16 25.33
C GLU A 131 18.88 13.22 23.81
N ILE A 132 19.41 14.27 23.19
CA ILE A 132 19.46 14.45 21.73
C ILE A 132 20.63 13.63 21.18
N THR A 133 20.35 12.71 20.27
CA THR A 133 21.36 11.87 19.61
C THR A 133 21.87 12.49 18.30
N LEU A 134 20.98 13.19 17.58
CA LEU A 134 21.33 13.90 16.34
C LEU A 134 20.58 15.22 16.32
N GLN A 135 21.31 16.26 15.94
CA GLN A 135 20.74 17.58 15.68
C GLN A 135 21.26 18.14 14.35
N CYS A 136 20.34 18.58 13.51
CA CYS A 136 20.61 19.31 12.29
C CYS A 136 19.92 20.67 12.42
N ASP A 137 20.58 21.74 11.97
CA ASP A 137 20.03 23.09 12.01
C ASP A 137 20.28 23.78 10.66
N GLU A 138 19.20 24.17 9.99
CA GLU A 138 19.21 24.88 8.68
C GLU A 138 20.16 24.29 7.65
N ILE A 139 20.19 22.97 7.48
CA ILE A 139 21.08 22.32 6.49
C ILE A 139 20.57 22.56 5.09
N TRP A 140 21.51 23.00 4.24
CA TRP A 140 21.31 23.14 2.80
C TRP A 140 22.27 22.22 2.06
N PHE A 141 21.81 21.54 1.03
CA PHE A 141 22.64 20.63 0.25
C PHE A 141 22.28 20.66 -1.23
N ARG A 142 23.32 20.64 -2.08
CA ARG A 142 23.25 20.43 -3.52
C ARG A 142 24.41 19.56 -3.98
N TYR A 143 24.22 18.80 -5.03
CA TYR A 143 25.26 17.91 -5.56
C TYR A 143 26.40 18.67 -6.24
N GLU A 144 26.04 19.71 -7.01
CA GLU A 144 27.01 20.56 -7.70
C GLU A 144 26.65 22.04 -7.54
N LYS A 145 27.66 22.93 -7.67
CA LYS A 145 27.49 24.35 -7.38
C LYS A 145 26.43 25.03 -8.22
N ASP A 146 26.26 24.58 -9.47
CA ASP A 146 25.30 25.16 -10.43
C ASP A 146 23.96 24.46 -10.49
N LEU A 147 23.76 23.41 -9.66
CA LEU A 147 22.49 22.69 -9.54
C LEU A 147 21.61 23.31 -8.45
N PRO A 148 20.27 23.08 -8.54
CA PRO A 148 19.35 23.51 -7.49
C PRO A 148 19.61 22.77 -6.19
N ASP A 149 19.27 23.42 -5.06
CA ASP A 149 19.32 22.79 -3.75
C ASP A 149 18.34 21.62 -3.66
N VAL A 150 18.86 20.46 -3.27
CA VAL A 150 18.07 19.24 -3.00
C VAL A 150 17.51 19.29 -1.58
N VAL A 151 18.32 19.73 -0.62
CA VAL A 151 17.87 19.98 0.75
C VAL A 151 17.90 21.48 1.00
N LYS A 152 16.84 22.03 1.59
CA LYS A 152 16.64 23.48 1.75
C LYS A 152 16.21 23.80 3.18
N GLY A 153 17.13 24.33 4.00
CA GLY A 153 16.81 24.78 5.36
C GLY A 153 16.28 23.65 6.27
N PHE A 154 16.84 22.45 6.12
CA PHE A 154 16.38 21.28 6.87
C PHE A 154 16.87 21.34 8.32
N SER A 155 15.93 21.31 9.25
CA SER A 155 16.22 21.26 10.70
C SER A 155 15.51 20.06 11.32
N LEU A 156 16.24 19.31 12.17
CA LEU A 156 15.77 18.13 12.83
C LEU A 156 16.51 17.87 14.13
N SER A 157 15.80 17.45 15.18
CA SER A 157 16.38 16.92 16.40
C SER A 157 15.82 15.51 16.64
N LEU A 158 16.71 14.52 16.83
CA LEU A 158 16.35 13.15 17.15
C LEU A 158 16.73 12.83 18.59
N HIS A 159 15.79 12.27 19.33
CA HIS A 159 16.00 11.84 20.70
C HIS A 159 16.44 10.38 20.77
N LYS A 160 17.13 10.03 21.85
CA LYS A 160 17.58 8.65 22.08
C LYS A 160 16.41 7.68 22.15
N GLY A 161 16.47 6.62 21.35
CA GLY A 161 15.42 5.61 21.25
C GLY A 161 14.25 5.99 20.34
N GLU A 162 14.29 7.15 19.68
CA GLU A 162 13.28 7.56 18.71
C GLU A 162 13.48 6.82 17.37
N PHE A 163 12.38 6.35 16.78
CA PHE A 163 12.35 5.86 15.41
C PHE A 163 11.68 6.92 14.53
N TYR A 164 12.44 7.50 13.64
CA TYR A 164 12.00 8.59 12.78
C TYR A 164 12.01 8.17 11.31
N ALA A 165 10.93 8.42 10.59
CA ALA A 165 10.83 8.17 9.16
C ALA A 165 10.77 9.50 8.40
N ILE A 166 11.62 9.65 7.38
CA ILE A 166 11.61 10.78 6.46
C ILE A 166 11.00 10.30 5.16
N LEU A 167 9.96 11.01 4.70
CA LEU A 167 9.26 10.74 3.45
C LEU A 167 9.48 11.94 2.51
N GLY A 168 9.70 11.67 1.23
CA GLY A 168 9.88 12.69 0.21
C GLY A 168 9.65 12.16 -1.18
#